data_e2f8a9c336b1e396bdf1dbec53414835
#
_entry.id   e2f8a9c336b1e396bdf1dbec53414835
#
_cell.length_a   1.000
_cell.length_b   1.000
_cell.length_c   1.000
_cell.angle_alpha   90.00
_cell.angle_beta   90.00
_cell.angle_gamma   90.00
#
_symmetry.space_group_name_H-M   'P 1'
#
loop_
_entity.id
_entity.type
_entity.pdbx_description
1 polymer ?
#
loop_
_entity_poly.entity_id
_entity_poly.type
_entity_poly.pdbx_seq_one_letter_code
_entity_poly.pdbx_strand_id
1 'polypeptide(L)'
;MCILLLLAGGAYAQQKTVRILAIGNSFSQDAVEQYLHELAEAEGISTIIGNMFIGVCSLERHVKNARENAPAYAYRKIGTDGKKREKGKMSLEMVLADEDWDYVSLQQASTFSGMYETYEASLPELIELSLI
;
A
#
# COMPACT_ATOMS: atom_id res chain seq x y z
N MET A 1 -16.29 -56.11 12.83
CA MET A 1 -16.88 -54.84 12.33
C MET A 1 -15.81 -53.77 12.47
N CYS A 2 -15.06 -53.51 11.38
CA CYS A 2 -14.02 -52.44 11.38
C CYS A 2 -14.67 -51.14 10.99
N ILE A 3 -14.61 -50.14 11.92
CA ILE A 3 -15.01 -48.76 11.65
C ILE A 3 -13.82 -48.06 11.02
N LEU A 4 -13.90 -47.79 9.72
CA LEU A 4 -12.92 -46.98 9.00
C LEU A 4 -13.23 -45.49 9.25
N LEU A 5 -12.49 -44.86 10.16
CA LEU A 5 -12.52 -43.40 10.33
C LEU A 5 -11.76 -42.75 9.14
N LEU A 6 -12.50 -42.28 8.14
CA LEU A 6 -11.99 -41.38 7.13
C LEU A 6 -11.74 -39.99 7.78
N LEU A 7 -10.50 -39.73 8.18
CA LEU A 7 -10.05 -38.36 8.46
C LEU A 7 -10.01 -37.61 7.14
N ALA A 8 -11.07 -36.87 6.84
CA ALA A 8 -11.04 -35.85 5.79
C ALA A 8 -10.09 -34.73 6.24
N GLY A 9 -8.81 -34.88 5.91
CA GLY A 9 -7.82 -33.79 6.02
C GLY A 9 -8.20 -32.71 5.04
N GLY A 10 -8.98 -31.73 5.48
CA GLY A 10 -9.19 -30.51 4.73
C GLY A 10 -7.84 -29.82 4.58
N ALA A 11 -7.29 -29.83 3.37
CA ALA A 11 -6.19 -28.95 3.02
C ALA A 11 -6.73 -27.52 3.11
N TYR A 12 -6.52 -26.87 4.26
CA TYR A 12 -6.71 -25.43 4.36
C TYR A 12 -5.65 -24.80 3.44
N ALA A 13 -6.07 -24.37 2.26
CA ALA A 13 -5.26 -23.52 1.41
C ALA A 13 -4.85 -22.31 2.27
N GLN A 14 -3.55 -22.14 2.49
CA GLN A 14 -3.03 -21.03 3.29
C GLN A 14 -3.45 -19.73 2.60
N GLN A 15 -4.30 -18.94 3.26
CA GLN A 15 -4.85 -17.71 2.72
C GLN A 15 -3.68 -16.74 2.45
N LYS A 16 -3.43 -16.43 1.17
CA LYS A 16 -2.38 -15.49 0.77
C LYS A 16 -2.74 -14.11 1.30
N THR A 17 -1.84 -13.50 2.08
CA THR A 17 -1.98 -12.11 2.49
C THR A 17 -1.56 -11.20 1.34
N VAL A 18 -2.43 -10.29 0.95
CA VAL A 18 -2.18 -9.28 -0.09
C VAL A 18 -1.62 -8.02 0.56
N ARG A 19 -0.48 -7.55 0.06
CA ARG A 19 0.23 -6.37 0.59
C ARG A 19 0.09 -5.20 -0.37
N ILE A 20 -0.51 -4.11 0.09
CA ILE A 20 -0.86 -2.94 -0.72
C ILE A 20 -0.19 -1.71 -0.12
N LEU A 21 0.58 -0.99 -0.93
CA LEU A 21 1.18 0.29 -0.56
C LEU A 21 0.54 1.42 -1.36
N ALA A 22 0.01 2.43 -0.69
CA ALA A 22 -0.40 3.68 -1.32
C ALA A 22 0.65 4.78 -1.06
N ILE A 23 1.09 5.45 -2.12
CA ILE A 23 1.98 6.61 -2.07
C ILE A 23 1.17 7.80 -2.59
N GLY A 24 0.75 8.70 -1.70
CA GLY A 24 -0.19 9.72 -2.10
C GLY A 24 -0.48 10.82 -1.08
N ASN A 25 -1.72 11.22 -1.04
CA ASN A 25 -2.23 12.36 -0.31
C ASN A 25 -3.56 12.02 0.39
N SER A 26 -4.44 13.01 0.67
CA SER A 26 -5.73 12.77 1.33
C SER A 26 -6.63 11.78 0.59
N PHE A 27 -6.58 11.75 -0.73
CA PHE A 27 -7.39 10.79 -1.49
C PHE A 27 -6.91 9.33 -1.31
N SER A 28 -5.60 9.10 -1.25
CA SER A 28 -5.09 7.76 -0.91
C SER A 28 -5.46 7.37 0.51
N GLN A 29 -5.44 8.32 1.44
CA GLN A 29 -5.88 8.08 2.82
C GLN A 29 -7.34 7.60 2.85
N ASP A 30 -8.23 8.30 2.17
CA ASP A 30 -9.64 7.93 2.12
C ASP A 30 -9.86 6.58 1.43
N ALA A 31 -9.10 6.32 0.35
CA ALA A 31 -9.23 5.09 -0.43
C ALA A 31 -8.77 3.85 0.33
N VAL A 32 -7.68 3.90 1.07
CA VAL A 32 -7.05 2.70 1.63
C VAL A 32 -7.15 2.56 3.14
N GLU A 33 -7.38 3.66 3.90
CA GLU A 33 -7.41 3.60 5.36
C GLU A 33 -8.82 3.48 5.96
N GLN A 34 -9.89 3.70 5.17
CA GLN A 34 -11.27 3.71 5.66
C GLN A 34 -11.86 2.30 5.72
N TYR A 35 -12.03 1.65 4.57
CA TYR A 35 -12.82 0.42 4.46
C TYR A 35 -12.13 -0.69 3.65
N LEU A 36 -10.96 -0.46 3.05
CA LEU A 36 -10.35 -1.43 2.14
C LEU A 36 -10.06 -2.77 2.84
N HIS A 37 -9.56 -2.72 4.08
CA HIS A 37 -9.28 -3.92 4.86
C HIS A 37 -10.55 -4.73 5.12
N GLU A 38 -11.60 -4.08 5.61
CA GLU A 38 -12.88 -4.73 5.96
C GLU A 38 -13.60 -5.29 4.73
N LEU A 39 -13.53 -4.59 3.59
CA LEU A 39 -14.08 -5.07 2.33
C LEU A 39 -13.34 -6.32 1.84
N ALA A 40 -12.00 -6.33 1.92
CA ALA A 40 -11.21 -7.48 1.56
C ALA A 40 -11.48 -8.68 2.51
N GLU A 41 -11.57 -8.42 3.81
CA GLU A 41 -11.87 -9.43 4.81
C GLU A 41 -13.25 -10.08 4.57
N ALA A 42 -14.25 -9.28 4.18
CA ALA A 42 -15.58 -9.79 3.82
C ALA A 42 -15.55 -10.76 2.64
N GLU A 43 -14.58 -10.61 1.73
CA GLU A 43 -14.34 -11.53 0.62
C GLU A 43 -13.33 -12.65 0.97
N GLY A 44 -12.95 -12.79 2.23
CA GLY A 44 -12.02 -13.79 2.69
C GLY A 44 -10.56 -13.51 2.33
N ILE A 45 -10.20 -12.26 2.03
CA ILE A 45 -8.84 -11.85 1.65
C ILE A 45 -8.17 -11.17 2.84
N SER A 46 -7.04 -11.73 3.29
CA SER A 46 -6.19 -11.10 4.31
C SER A 46 -5.35 -9.99 3.66
N THR A 47 -5.23 -8.83 4.31
CA THR A 47 -4.46 -7.70 3.78
C THR A 47 -3.50 -7.10 4.80
N ILE A 48 -2.39 -6.58 4.28
CA ILE A 48 -1.54 -5.59 4.95
C ILE A 48 -1.56 -4.35 4.07
N ILE A 49 -1.92 -3.20 4.63
CA ILE A 49 -2.07 -1.96 3.88
C ILE A 49 -1.12 -0.92 4.46
N GLY A 50 -0.24 -0.38 3.62
CA GLY A 50 0.62 0.76 3.94
C GLY A 50 0.11 2.02 3.25
N ASN A 51 0.16 3.17 3.93
CA ASN A 51 -0.12 4.46 3.34
C ASN A 51 1.00 5.45 3.66
N MET A 52 1.67 5.93 2.61
CA MET A 52 2.67 7.00 2.67
C MET A 52 1.98 8.33 2.36
N PHE A 53 1.68 9.08 3.40
CA PHE A 53 0.84 10.27 3.31
C PHE A 53 1.66 11.57 3.39
N ILE A 54 1.41 12.46 2.42
CA ILE A 54 1.73 13.88 2.49
C ILE A 54 0.53 14.65 1.92
N GLY A 55 -0.03 15.58 2.69
CA GLY A 55 -1.16 16.41 2.22
C GLY A 55 -0.82 17.16 0.92
N VAL A 56 -1.74 17.15 -0.05
CA VAL A 56 -1.63 17.86 -1.35
C VAL A 56 -0.36 17.51 -2.14
N CYS A 57 0.19 16.30 -1.96
CA CYS A 57 1.45 15.90 -2.59
C CYS A 57 1.27 15.57 -4.07
N SER A 58 2.08 16.21 -4.92
CA SER A 58 2.15 15.91 -6.36
C SER A 58 3.14 14.78 -6.66
N LEU A 59 3.02 14.17 -7.85
CA LEU A 59 3.98 13.17 -8.33
C LEU A 59 5.41 13.74 -8.40
N GLU A 60 5.58 14.99 -8.84
CA GLU A 60 6.87 15.67 -8.85
C GLU A 60 7.49 15.75 -7.46
N ARG A 61 6.69 16.06 -6.44
CA ARG A 61 7.16 16.08 -5.05
C ARG A 61 7.51 14.68 -4.54
N HIS A 62 6.79 13.66 -4.95
CA HIS A 62 7.15 12.27 -4.64
C HIS A 62 8.50 11.89 -5.23
N VAL A 63 8.76 12.24 -6.51
CA VAL A 63 10.06 12.02 -7.17
C VAL A 63 11.17 12.74 -6.42
N LYS A 64 10.99 14.02 -6.09
CA LYS A 64 11.97 14.78 -5.31
C LYS A 64 12.30 14.10 -3.98
N ASN A 65 11.27 13.72 -3.22
CA ASN A 65 11.45 13.05 -1.93
C ASN A 65 12.19 11.71 -2.08
N ALA A 66 11.90 10.96 -3.14
CA ALA A 66 12.58 9.69 -3.42
C ALA A 66 14.07 9.89 -3.74
N ARG A 67 14.40 10.85 -4.61
CA ARG A 67 15.80 11.21 -4.93
C ARG A 67 16.62 11.64 -3.73
N GLU A 68 16.00 12.38 -2.82
CA GLU A 68 16.63 12.91 -1.60
C GLU A 68 16.59 11.90 -0.44
N ASN A 69 15.95 10.75 -0.63
CA ASN A 69 15.63 9.79 0.44
C ASN A 69 15.02 10.47 1.68
N ALA A 70 14.13 11.44 1.44
CA ALA A 70 13.59 12.30 2.48
C ALA A 70 12.57 11.55 3.36
N PRO A 71 12.72 11.52 4.70
CA PRO A 71 11.76 10.93 5.63
C PRO A 71 10.57 11.87 5.82
N ALA A 72 9.88 12.21 4.72
CA ALA A 72 8.85 13.23 4.67
C ALA A 72 7.42 12.71 4.87
N TYR A 73 7.23 11.39 4.71
CA TYR A 73 5.91 10.76 4.71
C TYR A 73 5.44 10.40 6.11
N ALA A 74 4.23 10.79 6.47
CA ALA A 74 3.54 10.16 7.59
C ALA A 74 3.16 8.73 7.15
N TYR A 75 3.88 7.73 7.64
CA TYR A 75 3.62 6.35 7.30
C TYR A 75 2.68 5.69 8.30
N ARG A 76 1.59 5.14 7.77
CA ARG A 76 0.58 4.41 8.53
C ARG A 76 0.40 3.03 7.95
N LYS A 77 0.22 2.04 8.83
CA LYS A 77 0.10 0.63 8.43
C LYS A 77 -1.11 -0.01 9.11
N ILE A 78 -1.94 -0.68 8.32
CA ILE A 78 -3.03 -1.52 8.78
C ILE A 78 -2.55 -2.97 8.65
N GLY A 79 -2.48 -3.67 9.77
CA GLY A 79 -2.07 -5.07 9.80
C GLY A 79 -3.21 -6.03 9.43
N THR A 80 -2.92 -7.33 9.41
CA THR A 80 -3.91 -8.38 9.18
C THR A 80 -5.02 -8.42 10.24
N ASP A 81 -4.81 -7.78 11.38
CA ASP A 81 -5.79 -7.60 12.45
C ASP A 81 -6.71 -6.38 12.26
N GLY A 82 -6.60 -5.68 11.14
CA GLY A 82 -7.37 -4.47 10.82
C GLY A 82 -6.99 -3.22 11.61
N LYS A 83 -5.96 -3.31 12.48
CA LYS A 83 -5.57 -2.17 13.33
C LYS A 83 -4.60 -1.26 12.62
N LYS A 84 -4.96 0.02 12.54
CA LYS A 84 -4.09 1.08 12.04
C LYS A 84 -3.03 1.47 13.08
N ARG A 85 -1.78 1.54 12.64
CA ARG A 85 -0.63 1.92 13.44
C ARG A 85 0.14 3.05 12.77
N GLU A 86 0.40 4.10 13.51
CA GLU A 86 1.30 5.17 13.09
C GLU A 86 2.76 4.69 13.20
N LYS A 87 3.51 4.80 12.11
CA LYS A 87 4.93 4.40 12.05
C LYS A 87 5.90 5.57 12.07
N GLY A 88 5.38 6.80 12.14
CA GLY A 88 6.18 8.03 12.13
C GLY A 88 6.55 8.51 10.74
N LYS A 89 7.59 9.34 10.69
CA LYS A 89 8.10 9.88 9.42
C LYS A 89 9.09 8.93 8.79
N MET A 90 8.81 8.51 7.55
CA MET A 90 9.64 7.57 6.81
C MET A 90 9.91 8.05 5.39
N SER A 91 11.01 7.58 4.80
CA SER A 91 11.31 7.77 3.38
C SER A 91 10.69 6.65 2.53
N LEU A 92 10.66 6.84 1.22
CA LEU A 92 10.17 5.81 0.29
C LEU A 92 10.99 4.51 0.42
N GLU A 93 12.31 4.60 0.47
CA GLU A 93 13.20 3.44 0.61
C GLU A 93 12.90 2.63 1.89
N MET A 94 12.70 3.31 3.01
CA MET A 94 12.38 2.65 4.29
C MET A 94 11.05 1.89 4.21
N VAL A 95 10.04 2.46 3.58
CA VAL A 95 8.72 1.84 3.47
C VAL A 95 8.69 0.70 2.46
N LEU A 96 9.43 0.84 1.34
CA LEU A 96 9.57 -0.26 0.37
C LEU A 96 10.25 -1.48 1.00
N ALA A 97 11.18 -1.28 1.95
CA ALA A 97 11.84 -2.35 2.67
C ALA A 97 11.02 -2.95 3.84
N ASP A 98 9.90 -2.32 4.22
CA ASP A 98 9.07 -2.77 5.37
C ASP A 98 8.25 -4.04 5.06
N GLU A 99 7.85 -4.25 3.82
CA GLU A 99 7.08 -5.41 3.36
C GLU A 99 7.44 -5.78 1.92
N ASP A 100 7.17 -7.03 1.54
CA ASP A 100 7.16 -7.45 0.13
C ASP A 100 5.84 -7.03 -0.53
N TRP A 101 5.75 -5.79 -0.96
CA TRP A 101 4.53 -5.21 -1.51
C TRP A 101 4.09 -5.89 -2.80
N ASP A 102 2.85 -6.41 -2.83
CA ASP A 102 2.24 -6.99 -4.04
C ASP A 102 1.74 -5.91 -5.00
N TYR A 103 1.26 -4.78 -4.45
CA TYR A 103 0.71 -3.65 -5.22
C TYR A 103 1.18 -2.32 -4.65
N VAL A 104 1.57 -1.43 -5.53
CA VAL A 104 1.92 -0.04 -5.20
C VAL A 104 1.06 0.91 -6.02
N SER A 105 0.34 1.82 -5.35
CA SER A 105 -0.41 2.88 -6.03
C SER A 105 0.29 4.22 -5.88
N LEU A 106 0.27 5.00 -6.95
CA LEU A 106 0.86 6.34 -7.04
C LEU A 106 -0.24 7.34 -7.35
N GLN A 107 -0.34 8.40 -6.57
CA GLN A 107 -1.44 9.37 -6.71
C GLN A 107 -0.94 10.78 -6.95
N GLN A 108 -1.54 11.42 -7.97
CA GLN A 108 -1.31 12.83 -8.26
C GLN A 108 -2.12 13.73 -7.31
N ALA A 109 -1.64 14.95 -7.07
CA ALA A 109 -2.43 15.98 -6.43
C ALA A 109 -3.65 16.36 -7.27
N SER A 110 -4.79 16.63 -6.63
CA SER A 110 -6.05 16.94 -7.33
C SER A 110 -5.93 18.10 -8.30
N THR A 111 -5.15 19.13 -7.95
CA THR A 111 -4.87 20.31 -8.82
C THR A 111 -4.22 19.95 -10.15
N PHE A 112 -3.49 18.83 -10.21
CA PHE A 112 -2.77 18.38 -11.41
C PHE A 112 -3.39 17.13 -12.05
N SER A 113 -4.46 16.59 -11.48
CA SER A 113 -5.03 15.31 -11.91
C SER A 113 -5.55 15.29 -13.36
N GLY A 114 -5.93 16.46 -13.90
CA GLY A 114 -6.35 16.61 -15.30
C GLY A 114 -5.22 17.05 -16.26
N MET A 115 -3.99 17.19 -15.79
CA MET A 115 -2.85 17.71 -16.56
C MET A 115 -1.91 16.57 -16.93
N TYR A 116 -2.08 16.00 -18.11
CA TYR A 116 -1.37 14.81 -18.58
C TYR A 116 0.17 14.97 -18.54
N GLU A 117 0.68 16.12 -18.93
CA GLU A 117 2.11 16.44 -18.92
C GLU A 117 2.77 16.27 -17.55
N THR A 118 2.03 16.45 -16.47
CA THR A 118 2.56 16.26 -15.09
C THR A 118 2.78 14.79 -14.75
N TYR A 119 2.05 13.90 -15.40
CA TYR A 119 2.27 12.46 -15.27
C TYR A 119 3.46 11.99 -16.10
N GLU A 120 3.58 12.45 -17.36
CA GLU A 120 4.71 12.08 -18.24
C GLU A 120 6.06 12.49 -17.65
N ALA A 121 6.12 13.64 -16.99
CA ALA A 121 7.35 14.15 -16.40
C ALA A 121 7.83 13.38 -15.17
N SER A 122 6.91 12.78 -14.39
CA SER A 122 7.23 12.26 -13.06
C SER A 122 6.97 10.77 -12.87
N LEU A 123 5.93 10.25 -13.52
CA LEU A 123 5.46 8.88 -13.27
C LEU A 123 6.47 7.80 -13.68
N PRO A 124 7.15 7.87 -14.83
CA PRO A 124 8.12 6.85 -15.24
C PRO A 124 9.24 6.66 -14.21
N GLU A 125 9.85 7.74 -13.75
CA GLU A 125 10.90 7.69 -12.73
C GLU A 125 10.38 7.16 -11.40
N LEU A 126 9.20 7.61 -10.98
CA LEU A 126 8.62 7.17 -9.70
C LEU A 126 8.29 5.67 -9.73
N ILE A 127 7.85 5.14 -10.87
CA ILE A 127 7.63 3.71 -11.06
C ILE A 127 8.97 2.95 -10.89
N GLU A 128 10.03 3.39 -11.56
CA GLU A 128 11.35 2.76 -11.44
C GLU A 128 11.85 2.74 -9.99
N LEU A 129 11.71 3.87 -9.28
CA LEU A 129 12.10 4.00 -7.87
C LEU A 129 11.25 3.14 -6.91
N SER A 130 10.04 2.75 -7.33
CA SER A 130 9.12 1.95 -6.52
C SER A 130 9.20 0.44 -6.79
N LEU A 131 9.96 0.01 -7.80
CA LEU A 131 10.13 -1.39 -8.20
C LEU A 131 11.43 -2.03 -7.69
N ILE A 132 12.20 -1.34 -6.86
CA ILE A 132 13.52 -1.81 -6.38
C ILE A 132 13.38 -2.82 -5.24
#